data_3843b1dcab887e4a3642284c5fe21d35
#
_entry.id   3843b1dcab887e4a3642284c5fe21d35
#
_cell.length_a   1.000
_cell.length_b   1.000
_cell.length_c   1.000
_cell.angle_alpha   90.00
_cell.angle_beta   90.00
_cell.angle_gamma   90.00
#
_symmetry.space_group_name_H-M   'P 1'
#
loop_
_entity.id
_entity.type
_entity.pdbx_description
1 polymer ?
#
loop_
_entity_poly.entity_id
_entity_poly.type
_entity_poly.pdbx_seq_one_letter_code
_entity_poly.pdbx_strand_id
1 'polypeptide(L)'
;MSAFDLSTPVGEIVARYPGTSRIFDRAGVDFCCGGKRSLAEACQAKGLPADHLLAELEQELAAVADEPDTSLAGAPLAALTRYIVERFHVPLGEELPRLGRMAERVLEAHAGAHPDVVPE
;
A
#
# COMPACT_ATOMS: atom_id res chain seq x y z
N MET A 1 21.98 2.80 1.37
CA MET A 1 21.43 1.95 2.45
C MET A 1 19.95 1.78 2.18
N SER A 2 19.51 0.54 2.12
CA SER A 2 18.09 0.24 1.95
C SER A 2 17.32 0.62 3.22
N ALA A 3 16.14 1.18 3.10
CA ALA A 3 15.31 1.58 4.23
C ALA A 3 14.76 0.37 5.02
N PHE A 4 14.82 -0.82 4.42
CA PHE A 4 14.44 -2.12 4.96
C PHE A 4 15.16 -3.23 4.19
N ASP A 5 15.12 -4.43 4.71
CA ASP A 5 15.73 -5.63 4.12
C ASP A 5 14.78 -6.84 4.21
N LEU A 6 15.26 -8.00 3.77
CA LEU A 6 14.50 -9.25 3.78
C LEU A 6 14.08 -9.73 5.18
N SER A 7 14.73 -9.25 6.23
CA SER A 7 14.42 -9.58 7.62
C SER A 7 13.35 -8.66 8.23
N THR A 8 13.05 -7.54 7.56
CA THR A 8 12.09 -6.54 8.04
C THR A 8 10.67 -7.10 7.99
N PRO A 9 9.87 -6.96 9.07
CA PRO A 9 8.46 -7.36 9.07
C PRO A 9 7.65 -6.60 8.03
N VAL A 10 6.80 -7.31 7.26
CA VAL A 10 6.01 -6.68 6.18
C VAL A 10 5.06 -5.61 6.69
N GLY A 11 4.50 -5.78 7.89
CA GLY A 11 3.65 -4.77 8.52
C GLY A 11 4.40 -3.49 8.90
N GLU A 12 5.68 -3.60 9.27
CA GLU A 12 6.54 -2.44 9.57
C GLU A 12 6.86 -1.66 8.29
N ILE A 13 7.11 -2.36 7.18
CA ILE A 13 7.34 -1.72 5.88
C ILE A 13 6.13 -0.88 5.48
N VAL A 14 4.93 -1.44 5.56
CA VAL A 14 3.68 -0.73 5.22
C VAL A 14 3.40 0.42 6.18
N ALA A 15 3.66 0.25 7.49
CA ALA A 15 3.46 1.30 8.47
C ALA A 15 4.35 2.52 8.21
N ARG A 16 5.60 2.30 7.80
CA ARG A 16 6.53 3.38 7.45
C ARG A 16 6.27 3.96 6.06
N TYR A 17 5.91 3.11 5.11
CA TYR A 17 5.77 3.45 3.69
C TYR A 17 4.42 2.95 3.17
N PRO A 18 3.31 3.66 3.44
CA PRO A 18 1.96 3.19 3.11
C PRO A 18 1.72 2.87 1.63
N GLY A 19 2.44 3.52 0.71
CA GLY A 19 2.39 3.25 -0.72
C GLY A 19 2.75 1.80 -1.09
N THR A 20 3.61 1.15 -0.28
CA THR A 20 4.02 -0.25 -0.48
C THR A 20 2.89 -1.26 -0.29
N SER A 21 1.80 -0.87 0.37
CA SER A 21 0.62 -1.72 0.55
C SER A 21 0.03 -2.23 -0.76
N ARG A 22 0.12 -1.44 -1.84
CA ARG A 22 -0.34 -1.83 -3.18
C ARG A 22 0.48 -2.97 -3.76
N ILE A 23 1.79 -2.95 -3.52
CA ILE A 23 2.71 -3.99 -3.98
C ILE A 23 2.40 -5.30 -3.26
N PHE A 24 2.27 -5.25 -1.94
CA PHE A 24 1.91 -6.43 -1.15
C PHE A 24 0.52 -6.98 -1.51
N ASP A 25 -0.46 -6.12 -1.76
CA ASP A 25 -1.79 -6.54 -2.18
C ASP A 25 -1.77 -7.26 -3.53
N ARG A 26 -1.04 -6.74 -4.53
CA ARG A 26 -0.85 -7.40 -5.84
C ARG A 26 -0.13 -8.73 -5.72
N ALA A 27 0.88 -8.80 -4.85
CA ALA A 27 1.64 -10.01 -4.57
C ALA A 27 0.88 -11.04 -3.74
N GLY A 28 -0.30 -10.70 -3.21
CA GLY A 28 -1.09 -11.56 -2.34
C GLY A 28 -0.45 -11.79 -0.96
N VAL A 29 0.43 -10.89 -0.52
CA VAL A 29 1.09 -10.93 0.77
C VAL A 29 0.23 -10.26 1.82
N ASP A 30 -0.09 -11.00 2.89
CA ASP A 30 -0.83 -10.45 4.04
C ASP A 30 0.09 -9.59 4.92
N PHE A 31 -0.06 -8.29 4.81
CA PHE A 31 0.68 -7.31 5.61
C PHE A 31 -0.10 -6.82 6.84
N CYS A 32 -1.36 -7.17 6.96
CA CYS A 32 -2.24 -6.75 8.06
C CYS A 32 -2.23 -7.77 9.20
N CYS A 33 -2.83 -8.95 9.00
CA CYS A 33 -2.91 -10.01 10.02
C CYS A 33 -1.60 -10.79 10.13
N GLY A 34 -0.90 -11.01 9.00
CA GLY A 34 0.41 -11.65 8.91
C GLY A 34 1.60 -10.70 8.97
N GLY A 35 1.40 -9.43 9.34
CA GLY A 35 2.41 -8.37 9.27
C GLY A 35 3.65 -8.55 10.14
N LYS A 36 3.65 -9.50 11.07
CA LYS A 36 4.82 -9.84 11.91
C LYS A 36 5.86 -10.71 11.19
N ARG A 37 5.49 -11.35 10.07
CA ARG A 37 6.43 -12.14 9.27
C ARG A 37 7.42 -11.22 8.58
N SER A 38 8.66 -11.67 8.47
CA SER A 38 9.66 -10.97 7.66
C SER A 38 9.29 -11.02 6.17
N LEU A 39 9.85 -10.10 5.41
CA LEU A 39 9.67 -10.08 3.94
C LEU A 39 10.07 -11.43 3.32
N ALA A 40 11.20 -12.01 3.76
CA ALA A 40 11.65 -13.32 3.29
C ALA A 40 10.64 -14.44 3.58
N GLU A 41 10.12 -14.51 4.82
CA GLU A 41 9.14 -15.52 5.22
C GLU A 41 7.82 -15.37 4.47
N ALA A 42 7.37 -14.15 4.27
CA ALA A 42 6.15 -13.86 3.53
C ALA A 42 6.27 -14.27 2.05
N CYS A 43 7.41 -13.98 1.43
CA CYS A 43 7.71 -14.42 0.06
C CYS A 43 7.80 -15.94 -0.05
N GLN A 44 8.49 -16.59 0.90
CA GLN A 44 8.60 -18.05 0.92
C GLN A 44 7.22 -18.72 1.03
N ALA A 45 6.35 -18.20 1.89
CA ALA A 45 5.00 -18.74 2.07
C ALA A 45 4.13 -18.64 0.80
N LYS A 46 4.44 -17.69 -0.09
CA LYS A 46 3.72 -17.47 -1.35
C LYS A 46 4.46 -18.00 -2.58
N GLY A 47 5.65 -18.53 -2.42
CA GLY A 47 6.49 -18.97 -3.54
C GLY A 47 6.97 -17.83 -4.43
N LEU A 48 7.13 -16.62 -3.86
CA LEU A 48 7.58 -15.43 -4.56
C LEU A 48 9.09 -15.24 -4.46
N PRO A 49 9.75 -14.75 -5.52
CA PRO A 49 11.16 -14.37 -5.46
C PRO A 49 11.34 -13.13 -4.58
N ALA A 50 11.95 -13.30 -3.41
CA ALA A 50 12.09 -12.24 -2.40
C ALA A 50 12.89 -11.04 -2.92
N ASP A 51 13.96 -11.28 -3.68
CA ASP A 51 14.80 -10.22 -4.24
C ASP A 51 14.03 -9.36 -5.27
N HIS A 52 13.12 -9.97 -6.01
CA HIS A 52 12.29 -9.24 -6.97
C HIS A 52 11.30 -8.32 -6.25
N LEU A 53 10.63 -8.85 -5.23
CA LEU A 53 9.69 -8.05 -4.44
C LEU A 53 10.39 -6.92 -3.68
N LEU A 54 11.59 -7.18 -3.15
CA LEU A 54 12.43 -6.15 -2.51
C LEU A 54 12.77 -5.03 -3.52
N ALA A 55 13.17 -5.38 -4.73
CA ALA A 55 13.48 -4.39 -5.77
C ALA A 55 12.26 -3.55 -6.17
N GLU A 56 11.06 -4.13 -6.28
CA GLU A 56 9.83 -3.38 -6.53
C GLU A 56 9.52 -2.38 -5.40
N LEU A 57 9.70 -2.80 -4.15
CA LEU A 57 9.49 -1.95 -2.98
C LEU A 57 10.49 -0.77 -2.95
N GLU A 58 11.75 -1.03 -3.26
CA GLU A 58 12.78 0.01 -3.35
C GLU A 58 12.51 1.00 -4.49
N GLN A 59 12.01 0.51 -5.61
CA GLN A 59 11.64 1.35 -6.75
C GLN A 59 10.45 2.28 -6.40
N GLU A 60 9.47 1.78 -5.66
CA GLU A 60 8.34 2.60 -5.18
C GLU A 60 8.83 3.72 -4.26
N LEU A 61 9.76 3.43 -3.35
CA LEU A 61 10.35 4.44 -2.48
C LEU A 61 11.12 5.51 -3.25
N ALA A 62 11.88 5.10 -4.25
CA ALA A 62 12.63 6.04 -5.08
C ALA A 62 11.69 6.96 -5.88
N ALA A 63 10.58 6.43 -6.40
CA ALA A 63 9.58 7.20 -7.13
C ALA A 63 8.89 8.25 -6.24
N VAL A 64 8.60 7.91 -4.98
CA VAL A 64 8.00 8.86 -4.02
C VAL A 64 9.00 9.95 -3.60
N ALA A 65 10.28 9.61 -3.48
CA ALA A 65 11.32 10.58 -3.14
C ALA A 65 11.59 11.59 -4.26
N ASP A 66 11.29 11.23 -5.50
CA ASP A 66 11.50 12.04 -6.70
C ASP A 66 10.24 12.86 -7.10
N GLU A 67 9.15 12.81 -6.31
CA GLU A 67 8.01 13.69 -6.54
C GLU A 67 8.47 15.17 -6.36
N PRO A 68 8.39 15.99 -7.40
CA PRO A 68 8.77 17.38 -7.28
C PRO A 68 7.84 18.05 -6.27
N ASP A 69 8.40 18.78 -5.33
CA ASP A 69 7.69 19.73 -4.48
C ASP A 69 7.07 20.81 -5.41
N THR A 70 5.92 20.49 -5.95
CA THR A 70 5.13 21.40 -6.75
C THR A 70 4.52 22.41 -5.81
N SER A 71 5.28 23.47 -5.50
CA SER A 71 4.72 24.64 -4.87
C SER A 71 3.59 25.19 -5.75
N LEU A 72 2.36 24.88 -5.39
CA LEU A 72 1.15 25.36 -6.04
C LEU A 72 0.85 26.81 -5.63
N ALA A 73 1.69 27.39 -4.76
CA ALA A 73 1.61 28.77 -4.37
C ALA A 73 1.82 29.67 -5.60
N GLY A 74 0.79 30.43 -5.97
CA GLY A 74 0.82 31.31 -7.14
C GLY A 74 0.48 30.65 -8.48
N ALA A 75 0.16 29.37 -8.50
CA ALA A 75 -0.30 28.70 -9.72
C ALA A 75 -1.69 29.22 -10.18
N PRO A 76 -1.93 29.31 -11.50
CA PRO A 76 -3.26 29.62 -12.01
C PRO A 76 -4.31 28.63 -11.51
N LEU A 77 -5.53 29.09 -11.26
CA LEU A 77 -6.62 28.25 -10.74
C LEU A 77 -6.87 27.00 -11.59
N ALA A 78 -6.78 27.13 -12.92
CA ALA A 78 -6.93 26.00 -13.84
C ALA A 78 -5.82 24.93 -13.66
N ALA A 79 -4.60 25.35 -13.32
CA ALA A 79 -3.50 24.43 -13.05
C ALA A 79 -3.71 23.70 -11.71
N LEU A 80 -4.20 24.41 -10.69
CA LEU A 80 -4.53 23.85 -9.40
C LEU A 80 -5.65 22.81 -9.49
N THR A 81 -6.74 23.12 -10.20
CA THR A 81 -7.85 22.18 -10.38
C THR A 81 -7.42 20.93 -11.15
N ARG A 82 -6.60 21.09 -12.19
CA ARG A 82 -6.04 19.95 -12.93
C ARG A 82 -5.18 19.07 -12.02
N TYR A 83 -4.30 19.67 -11.24
CA TYR A 83 -3.46 18.95 -10.28
C TYR A 83 -4.30 18.13 -9.29
N ILE A 84 -5.36 18.72 -8.72
CA ILE A 84 -6.25 18.03 -7.79
C ILE A 84 -6.90 16.82 -8.45
N VAL A 85 -7.41 16.99 -9.67
CA VAL A 85 -8.05 15.89 -10.41
C VAL A 85 -7.04 14.78 -10.72
N GLU A 86 -5.90 15.11 -11.29
CA GLU A 86 -4.89 14.13 -11.71
C GLU A 86 -4.23 13.45 -10.51
N ARG A 87 -3.95 14.18 -9.45
CA ARG A 87 -3.22 13.68 -8.28
C ARG A 87 -4.09 12.89 -7.30
N PHE A 88 -5.34 13.30 -7.14
CA PHE A 88 -6.23 12.74 -6.12
C PHE A 88 -7.45 12.02 -6.70
N HIS A 89 -8.17 12.62 -7.66
CA HIS A 89 -9.41 12.03 -8.14
C HIS A 89 -9.17 10.84 -9.09
N VAL A 90 -8.24 10.94 -10.00
CA VAL A 90 -7.93 9.83 -10.94
C VAL A 90 -7.46 8.59 -10.18
N PRO A 91 -6.51 8.67 -9.23
CA PRO A 91 -6.11 7.49 -8.44
C PRO A 91 -7.24 6.90 -7.59
N LEU A 92 -8.21 7.70 -7.15
CA LEU A 92 -9.37 7.20 -6.39
C LEU A 92 -10.20 6.18 -7.18
N GLY A 93 -10.24 6.29 -8.50
CA GLY A 93 -10.92 5.32 -9.35
C GLY A 93 -10.41 3.89 -9.17
N GLU A 94 -9.13 3.73 -8.86
CA GLU A 94 -8.49 2.43 -8.57
C GLU A 94 -8.51 2.11 -7.06
N GLU A 95 -8.27 3.12 -6.22
CA GLU A 95 -8.16 2.93 -4.77
C GLU A 95 -9.49 2.55 -4.11
N LEU A 96 -10.60 3.18 -4.50
CA LEU A 96 -11.89 2.90 -3.88
C LEU A 96 -12.34 1.44 -4.06
N PRO A 97 -12.28 0.83 -5.26
CA PRO A 97 -12.55 -0.59 -5.41
C PRO A 97 -11.59 -1.48 -4.60
N ARG A 98 -10.31 -1.11 -4.50
CA ARG A 98 -9.31 -1.83 -3.70
C ARG A 98 -9.68 -1.80 -2.22
N LEU A 99 -10.00 -0.62 -1.69
CA LEU A 99 -10.44 -0.45 -0.30
C LEU A 99 -11.73 -1.22 -0.01
N GLY A 100 -12.67 -1.24 -0.95
CA GLY A 100 -13.90 -2.04 -0.85
C GLY A 100 -13.59 -3.52 -0.65
N ARG A 101 -12.74 -4.10 -1.49
CA ARG A 101 -12.32 -5.51 -1.35
C ARG A 101 -11.57 -5.78 -0.03
N MET A 102 -10.78 -4.83 0.44
CA MET A 102 -10.10 -4.96 1.73
C MET A 102 -11.10 -4.93 2.89
N ALA A 103 -12.10 -4.05 2.84
CA ALA A 103 -13.17 -3.98 3.83
C ALA A 103 -13.97 -5.29 3.88
N GLU A 104 -14.34 -5.84 2.73
CA GLU A 104 -15.01 -7.15 2.64
C GLU A 104 -14.19 -8.26 3.31
N ARG A 105 -12.89 -8.33 3.04
CA ARG A 105 -12.00 -9.31 3.70
C ARG A 105 -11.93 -9.13 5.22
N VAL A 106 -11.92 -7.90 5.70
CA VAL A 106 -11.96 -7.60 7.14
C VAL A 106 -13.29 -8.06 7.75
N LEU A 107 -14.41 -7.76 7.10
CA LEU A 107 -15.73 -8.22 7.55
C LEU A 107 -15.81 -9.74 7.61
N GLU A 108 -15.38 -10.44 6.56
CA GLU A 108 -15.36 -11.91 6.52
C GLU A 108 -14.50 -12.51 7.66
N ALA A 109 -13.32 -11.94 7.91
CA ALA A 109 -12.41 -12.43 8.94
C ALA A 109 -12.93 -12.19 10.37
N HIS A 110 -13.73 -11.17 10.60
CA HIS A 110 -14.17 -10.75 11.93
C HIS A 110 -15.66 -11.00 12.21
N ALA A 111 -16.47 -11.35 11.23
CA ALA A 111 -17.92 -11.53 11.36
C ALA A 111 -18.32 -12.52 12.45
N GLY A 112 -17.55 -13.59 12.66
CA GLY A 112 -17.81 -14.58 13.70
C GLY A 112 -17.42 -14.17 15.11
N ALA A 113 -16.40 -13.31 15.25
CA ALA A 113 -15.86 -12.90 16.55
C ALA A 113 -16.42 -11.54 17.02
N HIS A 114 -16.82 -10.69 16.09
CA HIS A 114 -17.29 -9.34 16.36
C HIS A 114 -18.52 -9.00 15.51
N PRO A 115 -19.70 -9.55 15.83
CA PRO A 115 -20.91 -9.33 15.04
C PRO A 115 -21.39 -7.87 15.07
N ASP A 116 -20.95 -7.09 16.05
CA ASP A 116 -21.22 -5.65 16.21
C ASP A 116 -20.48 -4.77 15.18
N VAL A 117 -19.47 -5.30 14.50
CA VAL A 117 -18.72 -4.59 13.45
C VAL A 117 -19.32 -4.81 12.06
N VAL A 118 -20.22 -5.78 11.93
CA VAL A 118 -20.90 -6.10 10.66
C VAL A 118 -22.19 -5.28 10.59
N PRO A 119 -22.33 -4.29 9.71
CA PRO A 119 -23.59 -3.59 9.50
C PRO A 119 -24.65 -4.55 8.98
N GLU A 120 -25.89 -4.41 9.49
CA GLU A 120 -27.06 -5.14 8.99
C GLU A 120 -27.38 -4.75 7.53
#